data_cc74c1c16ecf19be799578445d9f7f15
#
_entry.id   cc74c1c16ecf19be799578445d9f7f15
#
_cell.length_a   1.000
_cell.length_b   1.000
_cell.length_c   1.000
_cell.angle_alpha   90.00
_cell.angle_beta   90.00
_cell.angle_gamma   90.00
#
_symmetry.space_group_name_H-M   'P 1'
#
loop_
_entity.id
_entity.type
_entity.pdbx_description
1 polymer ?
#
loop_
_entity_poly.entity_id
_entity_poly.type
_entity_poly.pdbx_seq_one_letter_code
_entity_poly.pdbx_strand_id
1 'polypeptide(L)'
;MTRNNILNVTLYTRDDCKLCDEVKKHLNDLQKKFPHRLVEVNIDSDPALKQTFGLEIPVVEVGPYKLKAPISKQSLEMTLGAASDRRSQFQQVDSATYQKRLIKGQTVTQSDKIYFWISRHYLLLLNLLMFIYAGLPFLAPTLMEVNATALARLIYTMYSPLCHQFAFRSFFLFGEQPYYPLKEAGLTGIKTLDQITGLQDLSNPYSVSRLGARQFVGNPTVGFKVALCERDVAIYGAIFIFGLIYGLTKRKLPPLHWTLWILIGLGPIGLDGFSQLFSQFNWPWLAAYLPYRESTPFLRVFTGFVFGFMTAWFAYPNIEESMQETRQFFIKKFAAAK
;
A
#
# COMPACT_ATOMS: atom_id res chain seq x y z
N MET A 1 26.82 -40.41 3.89
CA MET A 1 25.69 -39.76 3.14
C MET A 1 25.50 -38.37 3.69
N THR A 2 25.91 -37.37 2.93
CA THR A 2 25.88 -35.96 3.35
C THR A 2 24.42 -35.51 3.50
N ARG A 3 24.07 -34.85 4.60
CA ARG A 3 22.74 -34.29 4.96
C ARG A 3 22.09 -33.45 3.84
N ASN A 4 22.83 -33.10 2.81
CA ASN A 4 22.40 -32.22 1.69
C ASN A 4 21.60 -32.93 0.58
N ASN A 5 21.32 -34.23 0.67
CA ASN A 5 20.70 -34.98 -0.45
C ASN A 5 19.26 -35.48 -0.14
N ILE A 6 18.57 -34.90 0.83
CA ILE A 6 17.24 -35.34 1.26
C ILE A 6 16.19 -34.39 0.68
N LEU A 7 15.11 -34.94 0.06
CA LEU A 7 13.96 -34.17 -0.41
C LEU A 7 13.22 -33.50 0.76
N ASN A 8 12.83 -32.24 0.64
CA ASN A 8 11.93 -31.62 1.59
C ASN A 8 10.48 -31.85 1.11
N VAL A 9 9.67 -32.44 1.96
CA VAL A 9 8.23 -32.65 1.75
C VAL A 9 7.50 -31.76 2.74
N THR A 10 6.77 -30.77 2.24
CA THR A 10 5.95 -29.88 3.08
C THR A 10 4.53 -30.42 3.15
N LEU A 11 4.04 -30.70 4.35
CA LEU A 11 2.66 -31.09 4.61
C LEU A 11 1.93 -29.95 5.32
N TYR A 12 0.93 -29.38 4.68
CA TYR A 12 -0.01 -28.46 5.30
C TYR A 12 -1.06 -29.29 6.05
N THR A 13 -1.16 -29.04 7.34
CA THR A 13 -1.98 -29.80 8.27
C THR A 13 -2.63 -28.89 9.30
N ARG A 14 -3.52 -29.42 10.12
CA ARG A 14 -4.02 -28.81 11.37
C ARG A 14 -4.10 -29.84 12.46
N ASP A 15 -4.36 -29.38 13.67
CA ASP A 15 -4.62 -30.27 14.78
C ASP A 15 -5.92 -31.07 14.51
N ASP A 16 -6.00 -32.32 15.00
CA ASP A 16 -7.14 -33.22 14.86
C ASP A 16 -7.55 -33.55 13.40
N CYS A 17 -6.60 -33.64 12.48
CA CYS A 17 -6.83 -33.96 11.06
C CYS A 17 -6.52 -35.42 10.75
N LYS A 18 -7.53 -36.31 10.80
CA LYS A 18 -7.36 -37.77 10.51
C LYS A 18 -6.75 -38.05 9.14
N LEU A 19 -7.20 -37.34 8.08
CA LEU A 19 -6.64 -37.48 6.73
C LEU A 19 -5.17 -37.07 6.66
N CYS A 20 -4.77 -36.09 7.46
CA CYS A 20 -3.37 -35.65 7.53
C CYS A 20 -2.51 -36.71 8.20
N ASP A 21 -3.02 -37.42 9.21
CA ASP A 21 -2.31 -38.48 9.88
C ASP A 21 -2.13 -39.72 8.97
N GLU A 22 -3.12 -40.02 8.12
CA GLU A 22 -2.98 -41.06 7.08
C GLU A 22 -1.85 -40.71 6.10
N VAL A 23 -1.80 -39.49 5.64
CA VAL A 23 -0.73 -38.99 4.74
C VAL A 23 0.63 -39.05 5.41
N LYS A 24 0.74 -38.69 6.69
CA LYS A 24 1.99 -38.84 7.47
C LYS A 24 2.43 -40.29 7.53
N LYS A 25 1.50 -41.22 7.76
CA LYS A 25 1.79 -42.66 7.78
C LYS A 25 2.30 -43.13 6.42
N HIS A 26 1.63 -42.76 5.33
CA HIS A 26 2.08 -43.10 3.97
C HIS A 26 3.47 -42.52 3.65
N LEU A 27 3.76 -41.27 4.04
CA LEU A 27 5.07 -40.66 3.88
C LEU A 27 6.12 -41.46 4.67
N ASN A 28 5.83 -41.82 5.91
CA ASN A 28 6.73 -42.62 6.73
C ASN A 28 7.04 -44.01 6.14
N ASP A 29 6.03 -44.67 5.59
CA ASP A 29 6.20 -45.94 4.87
C ASP A 29 7.12 -45.80 3.65
N LEU A 30 7.05 -44.69 2.96
CA LEU A 30 7.83 -44.38 1.75
C LEU A 30 9.24 -43.87 2.06
N GLN A 31 9.59 -43.63 3.34
CA GLN A 31 10.88 -43.08 3.77
C GLN A 31 12.08 -43.94 3.34
N LYS A 32 11.93 -45.26 3.34
CA LYS A 32 13.00 -46.19 2.93
C LYS A 32 13.27 -46.12 1.42
N LYS A 33 12.19 -45.95 0.62
CA LYS A 33 12.27 -45.93 -0.84
C LYS A 33 12.68 -44.55 -1.37
N PHE A 34 12.13 -43.49 -0.77
CA PHE A 34 12.42 -42.10 -1.10
C PHE A 34 12.82 -41.35 0.17
N PRO A 35 14.10 -41.26 0.49
CA PRO A 35 14.57 -40.49 1.66
C PRO A 35 14.16 -39.03 1.57
N HIS A 36 13.32 -38.58 2.50
CA HIS A 36 12.81 -37.22 2.54
C HIS A 36 12.70 -36.71 3.97
N ARG A 37 12.67 -35.40 4.10
CA ARG A 37 12.42 -34.69 5.35
C ARG A 37 11.01 -34.13 5.32
N LEU A 38 10.19 -34.59 6.25
CA LEU A 38 8.84 -34.03 6.43
C LEU A 38 8.91 -32.70 7.17
N VAL A 39 8.33 -31.66 6.59
CA VAL A 39 8.16 -30.34 7.16
C VAL A 39 6.67 -30.10 7.34
N GLU A 40 6.21 -30.10 8.57
CA GLU A 40 4.80 -29.85 8.89
C GLU A 40 4.55 -28.35 9.04
N VAL A 41 3.49 -27.88 8.41
CA VAL A 41 3.03 -26.49 8.49
C VAL A 41 1.58 -26.49 8.96
N ASN A 42 1.36 -26.08 10.22
CA ASN A 42 0.00 -25.92 10.74
C ASN A 42 -0.64 -24.69 10.10
N ILE A 43 -1.76 -24.89 9.39
CA ILE A 43 -2.48 -23.81 8.67
C ILE A 43 -3.16 -22.83 9.62
N ASP A 44 -3.45 -23.22 10.85
CA ASP A 44 -4.06 -22.33 11.86
C ASP A 44 -3.06 -21.32 12.43
N SER A 45 -1.75 -21.48 12.13
CA SER A 45 -0.70 -20.54 12.52
C SER A 45 -0.76 -19.17 11.81
N ASP A 46 -1.44 -19.11 10.65
CA ASP A 46 -1.60 -17.88 9.87
C ASP A 46 -2.97 -17.83 9.17
N PRO A 47 -3.74 -16.73 9.29
CA PRO A 47 -5.07 -16.60 8.67
C PRO A 47 -5.07 -16.79 7.15
N ALA A 48 -3.98 -16.41 6.47
CA ALA A 48 -3.85 -16.58 5.02
C ALA A 48 -3.69 -18.04 4.64
N LEU A 49 -2.92 -18.83 5.41
CA LEU A 49 -2.82 -20.28 5.20
C LEU A 49 -4.18 -20.94 5.41
N LYS A 50 -4.90 -20.53 6.46
CA LYS A 50 -6.25 -21.04 6.74
C LYS A 50 -7.23 -20.71 5.60
N GLN A 51 -7.16 -19.52 5.04
CA GLN A 51 -7.99 -19.11 3.90
C GLN A 51 -7.63 -19.91 2.64
N THR A 52 -6.35 -20.13 2.38
CA THR A 52 -5.87 -20.82 1.17
C THR A 52 -6.10 -22.32 1.22
N PHE A 53 -5.86 -22.94 2.37
CA PHE A 53 -5.83 -24.42 2.49
C PHE A 53 -6.92 -25.02 3.37
N GLY A 54 -7.74 -24.19 4.02
CA GLY A 54 -8.68 -24.64 5.06
C GLY A 54 -9.64 -25.74 4.65
N LEU A 55 -10.03 -25.79 3.38
CA LEU A 55 -10.91 -26.81 2.79
C LEU A 55 -10.15 -27.90 2.00
N GLU A 56 -8.83 -27.72 1.81
CA GLU A 56 -8.03 -28.58 0.91
C GLU A 56 -7.04 -29.48 1.64
N ILE A 57 -6.89 -29.34 2.96
CA ILE A 57 -5.95 -30.16 3.74
C ILE A 57 -6.40 -31.62 3.80
N PRO A 58 -5.45 -32.56 3.80
CA PRO A 58 -4.00 -32.41 3.70
C PRO A 58 -3.54 -31.93 2.31
N VAL A 59 -2.55 -31.04 2.29
CA VAL A 59 -1.86 -30.64 1.06
C VAL A 59 -0.39 -31.00 1.20
N VAL A 60 0.16 -31.72 0.23
CA VAL A 60 1.58 -32.11 0.19
C VAL A 60 2.28 -31.39 -0.95
N GLU A 61 3.38 -30.71 -0.64
CA GLU A 61 4.24 -30.07 -1.64
C GLU A 61 5.64 -30.70 -1.63
N VAL A 62 6.11 -31.12 -2.81
CA VAL A 62 7.43 -31.70 -3.02
C VAL A 62 8.08 -31.03 -4.24
N GLY A 63 9.01 -30.09 -4.03
CA GLY A 63 9.55 -29.29 -5.12
C GLY A 63 8.45 -28.50 -5.84
N PRO A 64 8.26 -28.67 -7.18
CA PRO A 64 7.21 -28.00 -7.93
C PRO A 64 5.85 -28.72 -7.87
N TYR A 65 5.81 -29.92 -7.29
CA TYR A 65 4.61 -30.75 -7.28
C TYR A 65 3.77 -30.48 -6.06
N LYS A 66 2.44 -30.42 -6.26
CA LYS A 66 1.46 -30.16 -5.20
C LYS A 66 0.33 -31.18 -5.31
N LEU A 67 0.08 -31.91 -4.23
CA LEU A 67 -1.05 -32.83 -4.08
C LEU A 67 -2.05 -32.24 -3.09
N LYS A 68 -3.34 -32.36 -3.40
CA LYS A 68 -4.46 -31.98 -2.55
C LYS A 68 -5.29 -33.23 -2.19
N ALA A 69 -6.00 -33.17 -1.08
CA ALA A 69 -6.88 -34.26 -0.66
C ALA A 69 -7.93 -34.60 -1.76
N PRO A 70 -8.27 -35.88 -1.94
CA PRO A 70 -7.74 -37.06 -1.26
C PRO A 70 -6.38 -37.52 -1.81
N ILE A 71 -5.43 -37.84 -0.92
CA ILE A 71 -4.05 -38.20 -1.29
C ILE A 71 -3.85 -39.71 -1.04
N SER A 72 -3.64 -40.47 -2.11
CA SER A 72 -3.34 -41.91 -2.01
C SER A 72 -1.83 -42.17 -1.85
N LYS A 73 -1.47 -43.34 -1.31
CA LYS A 73 -0.07 -43.78 -1.21
C LYS A 73 0.59 -43.84 -2.59
N GLN A 74 -0.14 -44.26 -3.63
CA GLN A 74 0.36 -44.31 -5.00
C GLN A 74 0.65 -42.93 -5.58
N SER A 75 -0.22 -41.95 -5.35
CA SER A 75 0.03 -40.55 -5.80
C SER A 75 1.24 -39.95 -5.10
N LEU A 76 1.45 -40.23 -3.81
CA LEU A 76 2.65 -39.82 -3.09
C LEU A 76 3.91 -40.45 -3.66
N GLU A 77 3.86 -41.75 -3.93
CA GLU A 77 5.00 -42.48 -4.49
C GLU A 77 5.40 -41.96 -5.86
N MET A 78 4.45 -41.73 -6.77
CA MET A 78 4.71 -41.13 -8.07
C MET A 78 5.31 -39.73 -7.94
N THR A 79 4.77 -38.91 -7.03
CA THR A 79 5.24 -37.54 -6.84
C THR A 79 6.64 -37.45 -6.24
N LEU A 80 6.93 -38.31 -5.26
CA LEU A 80 8.27 -38.41 -4.67
C LEU A 80 9.29 -38.94 -5.69
N GLY A 81 8.91 -39.90 -6.54
CA GLY A 81 9.75 -40.39 -7.64
C GLY A 81 10.08 -39.27 -8.61
N ALA A 82 9.07 -38.60 -9.15
CA ALA A 82 9.25 -37.48 -10.08
C ALA A 82 10.10 -36.31 -9.49
N ALA A 83 9.91 -36.02 -8.20
CA ALA A 83 10.71 -35.01 -7.52
C ALA A 83 12.17 -35.44 -7.34
N SER A 84 12.41 -36.75 -7.06
CA SER A 84 13.74 -37.33 -6.95
C SER A 84 14.49 -37.29 -8.28
N ASP A 85 13.85 -37.70 -9.37
CA ASP A 85 14.42 -37.71 -10.72
C ASP A 85 14.77 -36.30 -11.19
N ARG A 86 13.84 -35.36 -11.03
CA ARG A 86 14.08 -33.96 -11.33
C ARG A 86 15.27 -33.40 -10.55
N ARG A 87 15.40 -33.75 -9.30
CA ARG A 87 16.52 -33.30 -8.45
C ARG A 87 17.84 -33.85 -8.94
N SER A 88 17.90 -35.13 -9.29
CA SER A 88 19.12 -35.77 -9.83
C SER A 88 19.57 -35.11 -11.14
N GLN A 89 18.65 -34.75 -12.04
CA GLN A 89 18.92 -34.01 -13.25
C GLN A 89 19.53 -32.64 -12.98
N PHE A 90 18.96 -31.86 -12.06
CA PHE A 90 19.51 -30.54 -11.70
C PHE A 90 20.90 -30.63 -11.05
N GLN A 91 21.18 -31.69 -10.29
CA GLN A 91 22.49 -31.90 -9.71
C GLN A 91 23.56 -32.19 -10.79
N GLN A 92 23.19 -32.85 -11.86
CA GLN A 92 24.08 -33.15 -12.99
C GLN A 92 24.41 -31.93 -13.82
N VAL A 93 23.44 -31.00 -14.02
CA VAL A 93 23.59 -29.82 -14.91
C VAL A 93 24.36 -28.67 -14.22
N ASP A 94 24.11 -28.38 -12.95
CA ASP A 94 24.75 -27.26 -12.24
C ASP A 94 24.80 -27.54 -10.73
N SER A 95 25.78 -28.35 -10.31
CA SER A 95 25.90 -28.76 -8.92
C SER A 95 26.22 -27.60 -7.95
N ALA A 96 27.05 -26.63 -8.36
CA ALA A 96 27.51 -25.56 -7.48
C ALA A 96 26.42 -24.52 -7.19
N THR A 97 25.73 -24.05 -8.23
CA THR A 97 24.64 -23.07 -8.07
C THR A 97 23.42 -23.70 -7.38
N TYR A 98 23.15 -24.97 -7.68
CA TYR A 98 22.07 -25.71 -7.03
C TYR A 98 22.33 -25.89 -5.52
N GLN A 99 23.55 -26.27 -5.12
CA GLN A 99 23.93 -26.38 -3.71
C GLN A 99 23.83 -25.05 -2.98
N LYS A 100 24.31 -23.95 -3.57
CA LYS A 100 24.15 -22.59 -3.01
C LYS A 100 22.70 -22.22 -2.78
N ARG A 101 21.80 -22.54 -3.73
CA ARG A 101 20.34 -22.28 -3.59
C ARG A 101 19.72 -23.13 -2.49
N LEU A 102 20.08 -24.41 -2.36
CA LEU A 102 19.61 -25.28 -1.28
C LEU A 102 20.03 -24.75 0.10
N ILE A 103 21.30 -24.40 0.27
CA ILE A 103 21.82 -23.83 1.53
C ILE A 103 21.08 -22.52 1.86
N LYS A 104 20.95 -21.62 0.88
CA LYS A 104 20.21 -20.36 1.06
C LYS A 104 18.74 -20.57 1.39
N GLY A 105 18.10 -21.61 0.84
CA GLY A 105 16.72 -21.98 1.16
C GLY A 105 16.51 -22.54 2.57
N GLN A 106 17.55 -23.12 3.17
CA GLN A 106 17.51 -23.73 4.50
C GLN A 106 18.05 -22.82 5.62
N THR A 107 18.81 -21.78 5.27
CA THR A 107 19.37 -20.83 6.26
C THR A 107 18.43 -19.66 6.48
N VAL A 108 18.06 -19.43 7.74
CA VAL A 108 17.26 -18.26 8.14
C VAL A 108 18.17 -17.09 8.47
N THR A 109 18.03 -16.02 7.72
CA THR A 109 18.80 -14.77 7.93
C THR A 109 17.97 -13.73 8.71
N GLN A 110 18.63 -12.68 9.22
CA GLN A 110 17.93 -11.56 9.85
C GLN A 110 17.02 -10.82 8.84
N SER A 111 17.46 -10.71 7.59
CA SER A 111 16.64 -10.13 6.52
C SER A 111 15.36 -10.90 6.31
N ASP A 112 15.39 -12.25 6.36
CA ASP A 112 14.18 -13.07 6.24
C ASP A 112 13.15 -12.76 7.35
N LYS A 113 13.63 -12.55 8.58
CA LYS A 113 12.78 -12.18 9.72
C LYS A 113 12.17 -10.81 9.54
N ILE A 114 12.94 -9.84 9.03
CA ILE A 114 12.47 -8.48 8.75
C ILE A 114 11.39 -8.51 7.66
N TYR A 115 11.64 -9.18 6.52
CA TYR A 115 10.64 -9.30 5.45
C TYR A 115 9.37 -10.01 5.91
N PHE A 116 9.50 -11.05 6.70
CA PHE A 116 8.36 -11.72 7.32
C PHE A 116 7.58 -10.79 8.25
N TRP A 117 8.27 -10.02 9.09
CA TRP A 117 7.64 -9.05 9.95
C TRP A 117 6.92 -7.95 9.16
N ILE A 118 7.57 -7.39 8.12
CA ILE A 118 6.96 -6.41 7.22
C ILE A 118 5.70 -6.99 6.56
N SER A 119 5.77 -8.21 6.05
CA SER A 119 4.61 -8.83 5.38
C SER A 119 3.40 -9.02 6.30
N ARG A 120 3.61 -9.11 7.62
CA ARG A 120 2.53 -9.17 8.62
C ARG A 120 1.98 -7.78 9.00
N HIS A 121 2.86 -6.77 9.03
CA HIS A 121 2.55 -5.45 9.57
C HIS A 121 2.47 -4.35 8.50
N TYR A 122 2.58 -4.67 7.22
CA TYR A 122 2.63 -3.69 6.13
C TYR A 122 1.44 -2.71 6.16
N LEU A 123 0.23 -3.18 6.47
CA LEU A 123 -0.97 -2.33 6.52
C LEU A 123 -0.87 -1.30 7.66
N LEU A 124 -0.36 -1.71 8.83
CA LEU A 124 -0.10 -0.79 9.94
C LEU A 124 0.96 0.25 9.53
N LEU A 125 2.04 -0.19 8.89
CA LEU A 125 3.12 0.70 8.43
C LEU A 125 2.62 1.71 7.40
N LEU A 126 1.84 1.26 6.41
CA LEU A 126 1.24 2.14 5.40
C LEU A 126 0.27 3.14 6.03
N ASN A 127 -0.62 2.68 6.93
CA ASN A 127 -1.55 3.57 7.61
C ASN A 127 -0.84 4.57 8.52
N LEU A 128 0.19 4.16 9.24
CA LEU A 128 1.00 5.07 10.05
C LEU A 128 1.68 6.13 9.18
N LEU A 129 2.24 5.72 8.03
CA LEU A 129 2.84 6.64 7.07
C LEU A 129 1.82 7.66 6.54
N MET A 130 0.64 7.20 6.14
CA MET A 130 -0.43 8.08 5.64
C MET A 130 -0.96 9.01 6.74
N PHE A 131 -1.12 8.50 7.96
CA PHE A 131 -1.52 9.29 9.12
C PHE A 131 -0.52 10.41 9.43
N ILE A 132 0.77 10.10 9.45
CA ILE A 132 1.82 11.10 9.67
C ILE A 132 1.84 12.08 8.49
N TYR A 133 1.81 11.60 7.26
CA TYR A 133 1.89 12.44 6.06
C TYR A 133 0.72 13.43 5.96
N ALA A 134 -0.51 12.98 6.20
CA ALA A 134 -1.70 13.84 6.13
C ALA A 134 -1.96 14.62 7.43
N GLY A 135 -1.56 14.09 8.59
CA GLY A 135 -1.85 14.67 9.90
C GLY A 135 -0.82 15.70 10.35
N LEU A 136 0.48 15.46 10.12
CA LEU A 136 1.54 16.38 10.54
C LEU A 136 1.38 17.81 10.01
N PRO A 137 0.88 18.06 8.76
CA PRO A 137 0.60 19.41 8.28
C PRO A 137 -0.38 20.22 9.13
N PHE A 138 -1.30 19.59 9.84
CA PHE A 138 -2.24 20.24 10.75
C PHE A 138 -1.60 20.70 12.07
N LEU A 139 -0.45 20.12 12.40
CA LEU A 139 0.31 20.59 13.56
C LEU A 139 0.96 21.98 13.30
N ALA A 140 1.26 22.34 12.05
CA ALA A 140 1.88 23.61 11.73
C ALA A 140 1.01 24.83 12.15
N PRO A 141 -0.28 24.94 11.76
CA PRO A 141 -1.15 26.03 12.24
C PRO A 141 -1.35 26.00 13.75
N THR A 142 -1.43 24.82 14.37
CA THR A 142 -1.55 24.70 15.83
C THR A 142 -0.32 25.27 16.56
N LEU A 143 0.88 24.97 16.04
CA LEU A 143 2.13 25.52 16.56
C LEU A 143 2.25 27.03 16.33
N MET A 144 1.72 27.56 15.21
CA MET A 144 1.65 29.01 14.97
C MET A 144 0.73 29.69 16.00
N GLU A 145 -0.42 29.13 16.30
CA GLU A 145 -1.38 29.65 17.27
C GLU A 145 -0.79 29.76 18.70
N VAL A 146 0.01 28.76 19.10
CA VAL A 146 0.69 28.79 20.41
C VAL A 146 2.06 29.50 20.39
N ASN A 147 2.35 30.27 19.33
CA ASN A 147 3.61 31.02 19.12
C ASN A 147 4.89 30.15 19.06
N ALA A 148 4.79 28.84 18.84
CA ALA A 148 5.92 27.95 18.58
C ALA A 148 6.39 28.02 17.11
N THR A 149 6.68 29.24 16.63
CA THR A 149 6.88 29.59 15.22
C THR A 149 8.06 28.85 14.57
N ALA A 150 9.13 28.58 15.31
CA ALA A 150 10.30 27.86 14.79
C ALA A 150 9.94 26.42 14.35
N LEU A 151 9.20 25.70 15.18
CA LEU A 151 8.73 24.33 14.89
C LEU A 151 7.69 24.33 13.76
N ALA A 152 6.77 25.29 13.75
CA ALA A 152 5.81 25.43 12.67
C ALA A 152 6.52 25.65 11.31
N ARG A 153 7.50 26.56 11.25
CA ARG A 153 8.30 26.82 10.04
C ARG A 153 9.07 25.60 9.56
N LEU A 154 9.57 24.78 10.48
CA LEU A 154 10.21 23.52 10.13
C LEU A 154 9.24 22.61 9.35
N ILE A 155 7.99 22.45 9.83
CA ILE A 155 6.97 21.65 9.15
C ILE A 155 6.65 22.23 7.76
N TYR A 156 6.42 23.55 7.64
CA TYR A 156 6.20 24.18 6.33
C TYR A 156 7.37 23.93 5.38
N THR A 157 8.60 24.00 5.87
CA THR A 157 9.80 23.74 5.06
C THR A 157 9.89 22.28 4.63
N MET A 158 9.59 21.33 5.51
CA MET A 158 9.59 19.90 5.20
C MET A 158 8.57 19.54 4.11
N TYR A 159 7.39 20.16 4.12
CA TYR A 159 6.35 19.93 3.12
C TYR A 159 6.49 20.79 1.86
N SER A 160 7.36 21.80 1.85
CA SER A 160 7.56 22.70 0.70
C SER A 160 7.99 22.00 -0.60
N PRO A 161 8.84 20.95 -0.62
CA PRO A 161 9.14 20.22 -1.84
C PRO A 161 8.02 19.28 -2.30
N LEU A 162 7.09 18.92 -1.40
CA LEU A 162 6.01 17.94 -1.66
C LEU A 162 4.73 18.63 -2.15
N CYS A 163 4.52 19.89 -1.77
CA CYS A 163 3.33 20.68 -2.13
C CYS A 163 3.72 22.14 -2.38
N HIS A 164 3.05 22.80 -3.34
CA HIS A 164 3.26 24.23 -3.62
C HIS A 164 2.84 25.13 -2.45
N GLN A 165 2.02 24.65 -1.53
CA GLN A 165 1.55 25.37 -0.33
C GLN A 165 0.93 26.74 -0.62
N PHE A 166 0.26 26.93 -1.76
CA PHE A 166 -0.45 28.17 -2.04
C PHE A 166 -1.58 28.39 -1.03
N ALA A 167 -1.61 29.56 -0.40
CA ALA A 167 -2.59 29.91 0.61
C ALA A 167 -4.04 29.81 0.08
N PHE A 168 -4.28 30.12 -1.20
CA PHE A 168 -5.59 29.99 -1.84
C PHE A 168 -6.00 28.55 -2.18
N ARG A 169 -5.19 27.54 -1.80
CA ARG A 169 -5.45 26.11 -1.98
C ARG A 169 -5.24 25.32 -0.69
N SER A 170 -5.13 26.01 0.44
CA SER A 170 -4.88 25.41 1.74
C SER A 170 -6.01 25.69 2.71
N PHE A 171 -6.28 24.74 3.60
CA PHE A 171 -7.15 25.00 4.74
C PHE A 171 -6.47 25.94 5.73
N PHE A 172 -7.28 26.72 6.43
CA PHE A 172 -6.88 27.57 7.54
C PHE A 172 -7.56 27.14 8.82
N LEU A 173 -6.84 27.14 9.93
CA LEU A 173 -7.35 26.85 11.25
C LEU A 173 -7.23 28.11 12.13
N PHE A 174 -8.12 28.19 13.13
CA PHE A 174 -8.15 29.27 14.11
C PHE A 174 -8.48 30.67 13.57
N GLY A 175 -9.04 30.75 12.36
CA GLY A 175 -9.42 31.99 11.71
C GLY A 175 -10.92 32.10 11.45
N GLU A 176 -11.32 33.24 10.80
CA GLU A 176 -12.72 33.53 10.46
C GLU A 176 -13.29 32.55 9.42
N GLN A 177 -12.45 32.03 8.53
CA GLN A 177 -12.87 31.15 7.43
C GLN A 177 -11.93 29.95 7.32
N PRO A 178 -12.43 28.76 6.91
CA PRO A 178 -11.59 27.58 6.76
C PRO A 178 -10.74 27.59 5.48
N TYR A 179 -10.95 28.51 4.55
CA TYR A 179 -10.20 28.69 3.30
C TYR A 179 -10.43 30.08 2.72
N TYR A 180 -9.46 30.55 1.92
CA TYR A 180 -9.47 31.84 1.23
C TYR A 180 -9.14 31.61 -0.25
N PRO A 181 -10.14 31.26 -1.11
CA PRO A 181 -9.90 30.95 -2.52
C PRO A 181 -9.55 32.20 -3.32
N LEU A 182 -9.20 32.01 -4.59
CA LEU A 182 -9.17 33.12 -5.55
C LEU A 182 -10.59 33.48 -5.99
N LYS A 183 -10.80 34.72 -6.43
CA LYS A 183 -12.09 35.20 -6.96
C LYS A 183 -12.59 34.37 -8.15
N GLU A 184 -11.64 33.83 -8.96
CA GLU A 184 -11.91 32.98 -10.12
C GLU A 184 -12.48 31.59 -9.76
N ALA A 185 -12.52 31.25 -8.48
CA ALA A 185 -13.25 30.06 -8.01
C ALA A 185 -14.78 30.28 -8.00
N GLY A 186 -15.25 31.54 -8.19
CA GLY A 186 -16.66 31.89 -8.35
C GLY A 186 -17.50 31.72 -7.07
N LEU A 187 -16.89 31.69 -5.89
CA LEU A 187 -17.59 31.58 -4.62
C LEU A 187 -18.03 32.95 -4.11
N THR A 188 -19.31 33.07 -3.74
CA THR A 188 -19.91 34.27 -3.19
C THR A 188 -20.00 34.23 -1.66
N GLY A 189 -19.91 35.42 -1.00
CA GLY A 189 -20.07 35.49 0.45
C GLY A 189 -18.83 35.03 1.26
N ILE A 190 -17.71 34.79 0.59
CA ILE A 190 -16.44 34.34 1.21
C ILE A 190 -15.35 35.34 0.84
N LYS A 191 -14.55 35.76 1.83
CA LYS A 191 -13.36 36.58 1.58
C LYS A 191 -12.33 35.79 0.78
N THR A 192 -11.78 36.42 -0.24
CA THR A 192 -10.75 35.83 -1.10
C THR A 192 -9.34 36.18 -0.61
N LEU A 193 -8.30 35.46 -1.08
CA LEU A 193 -6.93 35.67 -0.62
C LEU A 193 -6.43 37.07 -0.97
N ASP A 194 -6.75 37.60 -2.14
CA ASP A 194 -6.40 38.96 -2.56
C ASP A 194 -6.99 40.03 -1.64
N GLN A 195 -8.23 39.83 -1.17
CA GLN A 195 -8.89 40.75 -0.23
C GLN A 195 -8.20 40.81 1.14
N ILE A 196 -7.71 39.68 1.64
CA ILE A 196 -7.09 39.62 2.98
C ILE A 196 -5.60 39.94 2.99
N THR A 197 -4.91 39.77 1.84
CA THR A 197 -3.46 39.99 1.74
C THR A 197 -3.07 41.24 0.94
N GLY A 198 -3.97 41.75 0.12
CA GLY A 198 -3.68 42.82 -0.84
C GLY A 198 -2.81 42.38 -2.03
N LEU A 199 -2.49 41.09 -2.16
CA LEU A 199 -1.74 40.52 -3.28
C LEU A 199 -2.57 40.61 -4.55
N GLN A 200 -2.05 41.24 -5.59
CA GLN A 200 -2.71 41.38 -6.89
C GLN A 200 -2.20 40.37 -7.90
N ASP A 201 -2.98 40.13 -8.96
CA ASP A 201 -2.61 39.31 -10.10
C ASP A 201 -2.25 37.84 -9.73
N LEU A 202 -2.95 37.28 -8.74
CA LEU A 202 -2.75 35.89 -8.30
C LEU A 202 -3.23 34.85 -9.31
N SER A 203 -4.13 35.23 -10.22
CA SER A 203 -4.63 34.40 -11.33
C SER A 203 -3.56 34.17 -12.40
N ASN A 204 -2.61 35.11 -12.59
CA ASN A 204 -1.53 34.96 -13.53
C ASN A 204 -0.51 33.90 -13.02
N PRO A 205 -0.30 32.76 -13.74
CA PRO A 205 0.66 31.72 -13.33
C PRO A 205 2.10 32.22 -13.16
N TYR A 206 2.45 33.28 -13.83
CA TYR A 206 3.82 33.86 -13.86
C TYR A 206 4.01 35.03 -12.90
N SER A 207 2.95 35.40 -12.15
CA SER A 207 3.01 36.50 -11.22
C SER A 207 3.93 36.23 -10.02
N VAL A 208 4.76 37.20 -9.67
CA VAL A 208 5.58 37.18 -8.45
C VAL A 208 4.71 37.10 -7.18
N SER A 209 3.47 37.63 -7.23
CA SER A 209 2.52 37.56 -6.13
C SER A 209 2.17 36.12 -5.70
N ARG A 210 2.34 35.15 -6.61
CA ARG A 210 2.18 33.72 -6.24
C ARG A 210 3.24 33.24 -5.26
N LEU A 211 4.45 33.75 -5.31
CA LEU A 211 5.46 33.48 -4.27
C LEU A 211 5.02 34.06 -2.93
N GLY A 212 4.41 35.26 -2.92
CA GLY A 212 3.80 35.86 -1.73
C GLY A 212 2.68 34.96 -1.18
N ALA A 213 1.79 34.47 -2.03
CA ALA A 213 0.74 33.55 -1.63
C ALA A 213 1.27 32.18 -1.10
N ARG A 214 2.41 31.72 -1.61
CA ARG A 214 3.11 30.54 -1.09
C ARG A 214 3.71 30.79 0.30
N GLN A 215 4.34 31.94 0.49
CA GLN A 215 5.00 32.35 1.74
C GLN A 215 4.01 32.77 2.82
N PHE A 216 2.80 33.21 2.45
CA PHE A 216 1.78 33.60 3.41
C PHE A 216 1.33 32.41 4.26
N VAL A 217 1.62 32.45 5.55
CA VAL A 217 1.25 31.41 6.52
C VAL A 217 -0.02 31.73 7.31
N GLY A 218 -0.49 32.98 7.25
CA GLY A 218 -1.64 33.45 8.01
C GLY A 218 -1.29 34.44 9.10
N ASN A 219 -2.28 34.86 9.86
CA ASN A 219 -2.17 35.74 11.03
C ASN A 219 -3.33 35.39 12.01
N PRO A 220 -3.36 36.00 13.23
CA PRO A 220 -4.40 35.69 14.21
C PRO A 220 -5.85 35.95 13.76
N THR A 221 -6.08 36.86 12.79
CA THR A 221 -7.44 37.17 12.28
C THR A 221 -7.94 36.14 11.29
N VAL A 222 -7.11 35.83 10.31
CA VAL A 222 -7.48 34.89 9.21
C VAL A 222 -7.13 33.43 9.55
N GLY A 223 -6.46 33.21 10.68
CA GLY A 223 -5.96 31.92 11.08
C GLY A 223 -4.66 31.55 10.36
N PHE A 224 -4.20 30.34 10.58
CA PHE A 224 -2.93 29.83 10.01
C PHE A 224 -3.21 28.67 9.06
N LYS A 225 -2.52 28.67 7.91
CA LYS A 225 -2.73 27.66 6.87
C LYS A 225 -2.15 26.31 7.27
N VAL A 226 -2.81 25.22 6.84
CA VAL A 226 -2.27 23.87 6.88
C VAL A 226 -1.10 23.75 5.90
N ALA A 227 -0.03 23.06 6.27
CA ALA A 227 1.19 22.95 5.46
C ALA A 227 1.06 22.04 4.22
N LEU A 228 -0.13 21.57 3.92
CA LEU A 228 -0.46 20.73 2.76
C LEU A 228 -1.73 21.28 2.09
N CYS A 229 -1.85 21.16 0.77
CA CYS A 229 -3.01 21.67 0.06
C CYS A 229 -4.27 20.81 0.31
N GLU A 230 -5.45 21.43 0.12
CA GLU A 230 -6.77 20.79 0.32
C GLU A 230 -6.91 19.45 -0.40
N ARG A 231 -6.41 19.37 -1.65
CA ARG A 231 -6.48 18.14 -2.46
C ARG A 231 -5.61 17.03 -1.90
N ASP A 232 -4.38 17.35 -1.52
CA ASP A 232 -3.45 16.35 -0.97
C ASP A 232 -3.91 15.84 0.39
N VAL A 233 -4.43 16.74 1.26
CA VAL A 233 -5.07 16.35 2.53
C VAL A 233 -6.19 15.34 2.28
N ALA A 234 -7.03 15.59 1.28
CA ALA A 234 -8.14 14.71 0.93
C ALA A 234 -7.67 13.37 0.35
N ILE A 235 -6.66 13.37 -0.54
CA ILE A 235 -6.11 12.15 -1.13
C ILE A 235 -5.52 11.23 -0.04
N TYR A 236 -4.57 11.74 0.73
CA TYR A 236 -3.85 10.91 1.71
C TYR A 236 -4.71 10.58 2.93
N GLY A 237 -5.63 11.48 3.31
CA GLY A 237 -6.65 11.21 4.31
C GLY A 237 -7.60 10.08 3.88
N ALA A 238 -8.03 10.06 2.62
CA ALA A 238 -8.88 9.00 2.07
C ALA A 238 -8.15 7.65 1.99
N ILE A 239 -6.85 7.65 1.63
CA ILE A 239 -6.01 6.44 1.64
C ILE A 239 -5.93 5.89 3.07
N PHE A 240 -5.70 6.75 4.07
CA PHE A 240 -5.68 6.36 5.47
C PHE A 240 -7.02 5.78 5.93
N ILE A 241 -8.14 6.46 5.62
CA ILE A 241 -9.50 5.99 5.97
C ILE A 241 -9.77 4.63 5.36
N PHE A 242 -9.48 4.45 4.05
CA PHE A 242 -9.64 3.14 3.42
C PHE A 242 -8.78 2.08 4.09
N GLY A 243 -7.54 2.38 4.45
CA GLY A 243 -6.67 1.45 5.15
C GLY A 243 -7.20 1.00 6.51
N LEU A 244 -7.87 1.90 7.26
CA LEU A 244 -8.59 1.54 8.48
C LEU A 244 -9.77 0.60 8.18
N ILE A 245 -10.61 0.93 7.18
CA ILE A 245 -11.73 0.09 6.76
C ILE A 245 -11.22 -1.30 6.33
N TYR A 246 -10.14 -1.35 5.55
CA TYR A 246 -9.54 -2.58 5.10
C TYR A 246 -9.00 -3.44 6.25
N GLY A 247 -8.44 -2.81 7.27
CA GLY A 247 -8.04 -3.46 8.51
C GLY A 247 -9.23 -4.03 9.30
N LEU A 248 -10.28 -3.22 9.49
CA LEU A 248 -11.50 -3.61 10.19
C LEU A 248 -12.25 -4.76 9.50
N THR A 249 -12.25 -4.79 8.16
CA THR A 249 -12.83 -5.90 7.36
C THR A 249 -11.93 -7.14 7.32
N LYS A 250 -10.87 -7.18 8.15
CA LYS A 250 -9.90 -8.29 8.20
C LYS A 250 -9.24 -8.57 6.84
N ARG A 251 -9.05 -7.51 6.03
CA ARG A 251 -8.45 -7.57 4.69
C ARG A 251 -9.19 -8.45 3.68
N LYS A 252 -10.52 -8.57 3.82
CA LYS A 252 -11.36 -9.43 2.98
C LYS A 252 -11.98 -8.74 1.78
N LEU A 253 -11.82 -7.41 1.64
CA LEU A 253 -12.37 -6.69 0.49
C LEU A 253 -11.63 -7.12 -0.78
N PRO A 254 -12.37 -7.47 -1.85
CA PRO A 254 -11.77 -7.82 -3.13
C PRO A 254 -11.13 -6.58 -3.77
N PRO A 255 -10.13 -6.76 -4.66
CA PRO A 255 -9.53 -5.66 -5.39
C PRO A 255 -10.54 -4.98 -6.29
N LEU A 256 -10.47 -3.65 -6.34
CA LEU A 256 -11.27 -2.86 -7.26
C LEU A 256 -10.82 -3.15 -8.70
N HIS A 257 -11.77 -3.30 -9.63
CA HIS A 257 -11.44 -3.48 -11.04
C HIS A 257 -10.77 -2.21 -11.59
N TRP A 258 -9.72 -2.35 -12.39
CA TRP A 258 -8.92 -1.23 -12.88
C TRP A 258 -9.71 -0.20 -13.70
N THR A 259 -10.77 -0.64 -14.42
CA THR A 259 -11.65 0.28 -15.17
C THR A 259 -12.45 1.21 -14.26
N LEU A 260 -12.93 0.71 -13.12
CA LEU A 260 -13.63 1.52 -12.12
C LEU A 260 -12.66 2.51 -11.44
N TRP A 261 -11.42 2.09 -11.20
CA TRP A 261 -10.38 2.99 -10.70
C TRP A 261 -10.10 4.13 -11.68
N ILE A 262 -10.00 3.85 -12.99
CA ILE A 262 -9.82 4.90 -14.00
C ILE A 262 -11.04 5.81 -14.07
N LEU A 263 -12.25 5.26 -14.19
CA LEU A 263 -13.46 6.06 -14.42
C LEU A 263 -13.85 6.88 -13.18
N ILE A 264 -13.85 6.28 -12.00
CA ILE A 264 -14.35 6.91 -10.77
C ILE A 264 -13.18 7.55 -9.99
N GLY A 265 -12.02 6.92 -9.92
CA GLY A 265 -10.86 7.45 -9.23
C GLY A 265 -10.16 8.54 -10.02
N LEU A 266 -9.63 8.19 -11.18
CA LEU A 266 -8.80 9.09 -11.98
C LEU A 266 -9.60 10.11 -12.80
N GLY A 267 -10.81 9.73 -13.29
CA GLY A 267 -11.65 10.57 -14.13
C GLY A 267 -11.97 11.94 -13.51
N PRO A 268 -12.62 12.01 -12.35
CA PRO A 268 -13.02 13.29 -11.73
C PRO A 268 -11.82 14.21 -11.41
N ILE A 269 -10.74 13.67 -10.82
CA ILE A 269 -9.57 14.47 -10.49
C ILE A 269 -8.80 14.90 -11.74
N GLY A 270 -8.78 14.05 -12.77
CA GLY A 270 -8.22 14.37 -14.08
C GLY A 270 -9.00 15.48 -14.76
N LEU A 271 -10.33 15.38 -14.85
CA LEU A 271 -11.18 16.41 -15.44
C LEU A 271 -11.04 17.76 -14.72
N ASP A 272 -11.08 17.77 -13.38
CA ASP A 272 -10.91 19.01 -12.62
C ASP A 272 -9.50 19.58 -12.79
N GLY A 273 -8.46 18.76 -12.69
CA GLY A 273 -7.07 19.19 -12.82
C GLY A 273 -6.71 19.66 -14.22
N PHE A 274 -7.06 18.89 -15.26
CA PHE A 274 -6.75 19.24 -16.65
C PHE A 274 -7.56 20.44 -17.13
N SER A 275 -8.86 20.55 -16.79
CA SER A 275 -9.64 21.72 -17.17
C SER A 275 -9.08 22.99 -16.53
N GLN A 276 -8.65 22.94 -15.28
CA GLN A 276 -7.96 24.06 -14.63
C GLN A 276 -6.63 24.39 -15.31
N LEU A 277 -5.79 23.37 -15.59
CA LEU A 277 -4.49 23.55 -16.24
C LEU A 277 -4.63 24.18 -17.63
N PHE A 278 -5.52 23.62 -18.47
CA PHE A 278 -5.75 24.14 -19.82
C PHE A 278 -6.32 25.55 -19.82
N SER A 279 -7.19 25.91 -18.85
CA SER A 279 -7.69 27.28 -18.72
C SER A 279 -6.60 28.31 -18.43
N GLN A 280 -5.46 27.87 -17.83
CA GLN A 280 -4.34 28.74 -17.47
C GLN A 280 -3.37 28.99 -18.64
N PHE A 281 -3.40 28.18 -19.71
CA PHE A 281 -2.55 28.41 -20.89
C PHE A 281 -2.94 29.66 -21.72
N ASN A 282 -4.16 30.15 -21.51
CA ASN A 282 -4.73 31.36 -22.16
C ASN A 282 -4.51 31.40 -23.71
N TRP A 283 -4.66 30.23 -24.35
CA TRP A 283 -4.61 30.15 -25.82
C TRP A 283 -5.84 30.84 -26.42
N PRO A 284 -5.70 31.76 -27.38
CA PRO A 284 -6.84 32.56 -27.89
C PRO A 284 -8.03 31.73 -28.39
N TRP A 285 -7.78 30.60 -29.06
CA TRP A 285 -8.82 29.70 -29.56
C TRP A 285 -9.49 28.88 -28.44
N LEU A 286 -8.76 28.60 -27.33
CA LEU A 286 -9.27 27.81 -26.21
C LEU A 286 -9.96 28.71 -25.18
N ALA A 287 -9.50 29.93 -24.99
CA ALA A 287 -10.02 30.88 -24.00
C ALA A 287 -11.51 31.23 -24.24
N ALA A 288 -11.97 31.17 -25.50
CA ALA A 288 -13.38 31.36 -25.83
C ALA A 288 -14.30 30.25 -25.30
N TYR A 289 -13.79 29.02 -25.20
CA TYR A 289 -14.54 27.84 -24.72
C TYR A 289 -14.23 27.47 -23.28
N LEU A 290 -13.02 27.75 -22.83
CA LEU A 290 -12.53 27.42 -21.49
C LEU A 290 -11.88 28.68 -20.87
N PRO A 291 -12.69 29.60 -20.31
CA PRO A 291 -12.18 30.78 -19.63
C PRO A 291 -11.37 30.38 -18.41
N TYR A 292 -10.46 31.25 -17.97
CA TYR A 292 -9.67 30.99 -16.78
C TYR A 292 -10.54 30.57 -15.60
N ARG A 293 -10.23 29.42 -15.02
CA ARG A 293 -10.92 28.90 -13.84
C ARG A 293 -9.93 28.45 -12.78
N GLU A 294 -10.34 28.61 -11.55
CA GLU A 294 -9.69 27.98 -10.40
C GLU A 294 -10.65 26.96 -9.77
N SER A 295 -10.15 25.78 -9.43
CA SER A 295 -10.98 24.77 -8.79
C SER A 295 -11.45 25.23 -7.42
N THR A 296 -12.68 24.94 -7.04
CA THR A 296 -13.20 25.27 -5.71
C THR A 296 -12.62 24.36 -4.64
N PRO A 297 -12.53 24.79 -3.37
CA PRO A 297 -12.12 23.92 -2.25
C PRO A 297 -12.92 22.63 -2.19
N PHE A 298 -14.24 22.70 -2.40
CA PHE A 298 -15.10 21.51 -2.43
C PHE A 298 -14.69 20.52 -3.53
N LEU A 299 -14.47 20.99 -4.76
CA LEU A 299 -14.05 20.11 -5.87
C LEU A 299 -12.69 19.49 -5.60
N ARG A 300 -11.75 20.24 -5.04
CA ARG A 300 -10.42 19.71 -4.67
C ARG A 300 -10.52 18.60 -3.64
N VAL A 301 -11.32 18.81 -2.59
CA VAL A 301 -11.53 17.82 -1.53
C VAL A 301 -12.28 16.60 -2.08
N PHE A 302 -13.37 16.81 -2.79
CA PHE A 302 -14.17 15.73 -3.33
C PHE A 302 -13.39 14.86 -4.32
N THR A 303 -12.77 15.48 -5.34
CA THR A 303 -12.01 14.74 -6.35
C THR A 303 -10.76 14.09 -5.75
N GLY A 304 -10.11 14.77 -4.81
CA GLY A 304 -8.98 14.23 -4.07
C GLY A 304 -9.37 13.01 -3.21
N PHE A 305 -10.46 13.13 -2.46
CA PHE A 305 -10.97 12.03 -1.64
C PHE A 305 -11.34 10.80 -2.47
N VAL A 306 -12.11 10.99 -3.54
CA VAL A 306 -12.52 9.91 -4.44
C VAL A 306 -11.30 9.23 -5.06
N PHE A 307 -10.33 10.01 -5.55
CA PHE A 307 -9.09 9.47 -6.11
C PHE A 307 -8.29 8.66 -5.07
N GLY A 308 -8.07 9.21 -3.88
CA GLY A 308 -7.32 8.55 -2.82
C GLY A 308 -8.00 7.25 -2.36
N PHE A 309 -9.32 7.30 -2.14
CA PHE A 309 -10.09 6.15 -1.70
C PHE A 309 -10.09 5.01 -2.73
N MET A 310 -10.37 5.32 -4.01
CA MET A 310 -10.35 4.34 -5.09
C MET A 310 -8.96 3.78 -5.35
N THR A 311 -7.92 4.62 -5.22
CA THR A 311 -6.53 4.19 -5.36
C THR A 311 -6.13 3.20 -4.26
N ALA A 312 -6.52 3.48 -3.02
CA ALA A 312 -6.27 2.55 -1.92
C ALA A 312 -7.06 1.25 -2.08
N TRP A 313 -8.32 1.33 -2.54
CA TRP A 313 -9.13 0.14 -2.82
C TRP A 313 -8.54 -0.72 -3.94
N PHE A 314 -8.00 -0.09 -4.96
CA PHE A 314 -7.28 -0.82 -6.02
C PHE A 314 -5.98 -1.43 -5.51
N ALA A 315 -5.17 -0.68 -4.76
CA ALA A 315 -3.81 -1.07 -4.40
C ALA A 315 -3.73 -2.05 -3.22
N TYR A 316 -4.49 -1.83 -2.13
CA TYR A 316 -4.28 -2.57 -0.88
C TYR A 316 -4.60 -4.07 -0.98
N PRO A 317 -5.68 -4.52 -1.66
CA PRO A 317 -5.93 -5.95 -1.85
C PRO A 317 -4.86 -6.63 -2.72
N ASN A 318 -4.35 -5.95 -3.74
CA ASN A 318 -3.25 -6.48 -4.57
C ASN A 318 -1.93 -6.58 -3.78
N ILE A 319 -1.65 -5.59 -2.91
CA ILE A 319 -0.51 -5.66 -1.99
C ILE A 319 -0.69 -6.81 -0.99
N GLU A 320 -1.90 -7.02 -0.46
CA GLU A 320 -2.19 -8.13 0.47
C GLU A 320 -1.90 -9.48 -0.17
N GLU A 321 -2.30 -9.70 -1.43
CA GLU A 321 -2.01 -10.94 -2.16
C GLU A 321 -0.49 -11.21 -2.19
N SER A 322 0.31 -10.24 -2.60
CA SER A 322 1.77 -10.33 -2.61
C SER A 322 2.37 -10.56 -1.21
N MET A 323 1.81 -9.89 -0.18
CA MET A 323 2.24 -10.08 1.21
C MET A 323 1.84 -11.45 1.75
N GLN A 324 0.71 -12.03 1.32
CA GLN A 324 0.32 -13.39 1.65
C GLN A 324 1.29 -14.43 1.07
N GLU A 325 1.66 -14.29 -0.20
CA GLU A 325 2.66 -15.16 -0.83
C GLU A 325 4.00 -15.08 -0.08
N THR A 326 4.43 -13.87 0.26
CA THR A 326 5.64 -13.63 1.04
C THR A 326 5.58 -14.32 2.41
N ARG A 327 4.46 -14.21 3.13
CA ARG A 327 4.26 -14.90 4.43
C ARG A 327 4.34 -16.41 4.27
N GLN A 328 3.63 -16.97 3.29
CA GLN A 328 3.64 -18.42 3.02
C GLN A 328 5.06 -18.92 2.72
N PHE A 329 5.80 -18.20 1.89
CA PHE A 329 7.20 -18.52 1.59
C PHE A 329 8.06 -18.58 2.86
N PHE A 330 7.99 -17.56 3.72
CA PHE A 330 8.82 -17.53 4.93
C PHE A 330 8.36 -18.53 5.98
N ILE A 331 7.06 -18.81 6.12
CA ILE A 331 6.56 -19.86 7.02
C ILE A 331 7.15 -21.22 6.63
N LYS A 332 7.13 -21.56 5.33
CA LYS A 332 7.77 -22.79 4.83
C LYS A 332 9.27 -22.82 5.12
N LYS A 333 9.96 -21.71 4.83
CA LYS A 333 11.40 -21.60 5.04
C LYS A 333 11.75 -21.78 6.51
N PHE A 334 11.02 -21.15 7.42
CA PHE A 334 11.27 -21.27 8.87
C PHE A 334 10.93 -22.65 9.40
N ALA A 335 9.88 -23.31 8.89
CA ALA A 335 9.56 -24.68 9.24
C ALA A 335 10.63 -25.66 8.74
N ALA A 336 11.18 -25.42 7.53
CA ALA A 336 12.26 -26.25 6.98
C ALA A 336 13.62 -26.04 7.67
N ALA A 337 13.83 -24.93 8.36
CA ALA A 337 15.07 -24.64 9.08
C ALA A 337 15.12 -25.20 10.53
N LYS A 338 13.94 -25.56 11.09
CA LYS A 338 13.84 -26.27 12.38
C LYS A 338 14.24 -27.72 12.22
#